data_fa540b646738d17e1624dbae2d1f7699
#
_entry.id   fa540b646738d17e1624dbae2d1f7699
#
_cell.length_a   1.000
_cell.length_b   1.000
_cell.length_c   1.000
_cell.angle_alpha   90.00
_cell.angle_beta   90.00
_cell.angle_gamma   90.00
#
_symmetry.space_group_name_H-M   'P 1'
#
loop_
_entity.id
_entity.type
_entity.pdbx_description
1 polymer ?
#
loop_
_entity_poly.entity_id
_entity_poly.type
_entity_poly.pdbx_seq_one_letter_code
_entity_poly.pdbx_strand_id
1 'polypeptide(L)'
;MRASIAVYEAVRQAAEKFVKSVAEGNSTYAKELFTQDAVLFGWLDGALERGSIEQFYRNVDTVGAGDDFKARIDVMAVEETVAVVRVLEEKWGGRIDFTDFLLLLKIDGQWKCVAKAYNQNSNTIKR
;
A
#
# COMPACT_ATOMS: atom_id res chain seq x y z
N MET A 1 -15.76 -14.41 -14.16
CA MET A 1 -16.23 -13.12 -14.72
C MET A 1 -15.05 -12.33 -15.23
N ARG A 2 -15.20 -11.72 -16.39
CA ARG A 2 -14.19 -10.80 -16.89
C ARG A 2 -14.42 -9.41 -16.28
N ALA A 3 -13.38 -8.84 -15.67
CA ALA A 3 -13.47 -7.51 -15.09
C ALA A 3 -13.55 -6.45 -16.21
N SER A 4 -14.38 -5.44 -16.02
CA SER A 4 -14.52 -4.31 -16.93
C SER A 4 -13.45 -3.24 -16.63
N ILE A 5 -13.27 -2.30 -17.56
CA ILE A 5 -12.38 -1.15 -17.35
C ILE A 5 -12.80 -0.40 -16.08
N ALA A 6 -14.12 -0.22 -15.87
CA ALA A 6 -14.62 0.47 -14.68
C ALA A 6 -14.22 -0.21 -13.38
N VAL A 7 -14.15 -1.54 -13.35
CA VAL A 7 -13.74 -2.29 -12.15
C VAL A 7 -12.24 -2.11 -11.91
N TYR A 8 -11.41 -2.16 -12.96
CA TYR A 8 -9.98 -1.86 -12.83
C TYR A 8 -9.75 -0.46 -12.26
N GLU A 9 -10.50 0.53 -12.74
CA GLU A 9 -10.39 1.91 -12.24
C GLU A 9 -10.83 2.03 -10.79
N ALA A 10 -11.87 1.31 -10.38
CA ALA A 10 -12.32 1.30 -8.98
C ALA A 10 -11.25 0.73 -8.06
N VAL A 11 -10.57 -0.35 -8.48
CA VAL A 11 -9.47 -0.96 -7.73
C VAL A 11 -8.29 0.01 -7.65
N ARG A 12 -7.93 0.65 -8.76
CA ARG A 12 -6.84 1.63 -8.78
C ARG A 12 -7.14 2.80 -7.85
N GLN A 13 -8.35 3.34 -7.86
CA GLN A 13 -8.77 4.43 -6.98
C GLN A 13 -8.70 4.03 -5.51
N ALA A 14 -9.06 2.78 -5.20
CA ALA A 14 -8.92 2.27 -3.83
C ALA A 14 -7.44 2.29 -3.42
N ALA A 15 -6.54 1.80 -4.27
CA ALA A 15 -5.11 1.79 -3.99
C ALA A 15 -4.51 3.20 -3.87
N GLU A 16 -5.09 4.21 -4.51
CA GLU A 16 -4.63 5.60 -4.37
C GLU A 16 -4.69 6.11 -2.94
N LYS A 17 -5.59 5.58 -2.11
CA LYS A 17 -5.66 5.94 -0.70
C LYS A 17 -4.39 5.54 0.05
N PHE A 18 -3.83 4.40 -0.31
CA PHE A 18 -2.54 3.96 0.22
C PHE A 18 -1.43 4.93 -0.17
N VAL A 19 -1.33 5.24 -1.46
CA VAL A 19 -0.33 6.17 -2.00
C VAL A 19 -0.45 7.55 -1.36
N LYS A 20 -1.66 8.06 -1.25
CA LYS A 20 -1.91 9.39 -0.66
C LYS A 20 -1.45 9.46 0.80
N SER A 21 -1.70 8.40 1.58
CA SER A 21 -1.24 8.35 2.97
C SER A 21 0.27 8.43 3.06
N VAL A 22 0.99 7.69 2.23
CA VAL A 22 2.45 7.72 2.21
C VAL A 22 2.97 9.07 1.73
N ALA A 23 2.39 9.59 0.65
CA ALA A 23 2.82 10.88 0.08
C ALA A 23 2.68 12.04 1.07
N GLU A 24 1.60 12.06 1.83
CA GLU A 24 1.30 13.15 2.77
C GLU A 24 1.78 12.87 4.19
N GLY A 25 2.27 11.66 4.48
CA GLY A 25 2.67 11.28 5.83
C GLY A 25 1.49 11.26 6.79
N ASN A 26 0.33 10.85 6.31
CA ASN A 26 -0.92 10.86 7.07
C ASN A 26 -1.69 9.56 6.84
N SER A 27 -1.80 8.74 7.87
CA SER A 27 -2.42 7.42 7.77
C SER A 27 -3.94 7.44 7.59
N THR A 28 -4.58 8.60 7.70
CA THR A 28 -6.05 8.71 7.64
C THR A 28 -6.64 8.08 6.37
N TYR A 29 -6.03 8.31 5.22
CA TYR A 29 -6.54 7.78 3.95
C TYR A 29 -6.41 6.25 3.88
N ALA A 30 -5.28 5.72 4.32
CA ALA A 30 -5.06 4.27 4.36
C ALA A 30 -6.05 3.57 5.30
N LYS A 31 -6.42 4.22 6.40
CA LYS A 31 -7.42 3.67 7.33
C LYS A 31 -8.79 3.48 6.68
N GLU A 32 -9.08 4.25 5.63
CA GLU A 32 -10.31 4.06 4.85
C GLU A 32 -10.20 2.87 3.90
N LEU A 33 -8.99 2.48 3.53
CA LEU A 33 -8.73 1.38 2.59
C LEU A 33 -8.63 0.03 3.30
N PHE A 34 -7.83 -0.04 4.36
CA PHE A 34 -7.57 -1.31 5.05
C PHE A 34 -8.72 -1.71 5.96
N THR A 35 -8.98 -3.02 6.03
CA THR A 35 -9.91 -3.55 7.04
C THR A 35 -9.26 -3.44 8.42
N GLN A 36 -10.09 -3.47 9.46
CA GLN A 36 -9.63 -3.32 10.84
C GLN A 36 -8.66 -4.45 11.24
N ASP A 37 -8.86 -5.65 10.70
CA ASP A 37 -8.02 -6.82 10.97
C ASP A 37 -6.96 -7.07 9.90
N ALA A 38 -6.69 -6.09 9.05
CA ALA A 38 -5.68 -6.22 8.00
C ALA A 38 -4.29 -6.45 8.60
N VAL A 39 -3.44 -7.14 7.85
CA VAL A 39 -2.10 -7.51 8.28
C VAL A 39 -1.05 -7.02 7.29
N LEU A 40 0.19 -6.95 7.77
CA LEU A 40 1.33 -6.64 6.92
C LEU A 40 2.49 -7.60 7.19
N PHE A 41 3.31 -7.83 6.15
CA PHE A 41 4.52 -8.65 6.23
C PHE A 41 5.57 -8.07 5.30
N GLY A 42 6.81 -8.02 5.77
CA GLY A 42 7.92 -7.62 4.91
C GLY A 42 9.24 -7.54 5.69
N TRP A 43 10.33 -7.57 4.95
CA TRP A 43 11.66 -7.42 5.54
C TRP A 43 12.06 -5.95 5.45
N LEU A 44 12.33 -5.35 6.60
CA LEU A 44 12.76 -3.96 6.70
C LEU A 44 14.13 -3.92 7.37
N ASP A 45 15.14 -3.48 6.63
CA ASP A 45 16.52 -3.41 7.12
C ASP A 45 17.00 -4.72 7.75
N GLY A 46 16.59 -5.85 7.15
CA GLY A 46 17.01 -7.18 7.58
C GLY A 46 16.18 -7.78 8.71
N ALA A 47 15.17 -7.08 9.21
CA ALA A 47 14.26 -7.59 10.24
C ALA A 47 12.87 -7.84 9.67
N LEU A 48 12.26 -8.97 10.03
CA LEU A 48 10.90 -9.28 9.58
C LEU A 48 9.88 -8.45 10.37
N GLU A 49 9.19 -7.57 9.65
CA GLU A 49 8.04 -6.85 10.18
C GLU A 49 6.79 -7.66 9.86
N ARG A 50 5.93 -7.90 10.83
CA ARG A 50 4.71 -8.68 10.63
C ARG A 50 3.68 -8.39 11.69
N GLY A 51 2.41 -8.58 11.34
CA GLY A 51 1.30 -8.47 12.26
C GLY A 51 0.27 -7.45 11.80
N SER A 52 -0.29 -6.71 12.74
CA SER A 52 -1.37 -5.75 12.47
C SER A 52 -0.92 -4.63 11.56
N ILE A 53 -1.82 -4.21 10.66
CA ILE A 53 -1.63 -3.05 9.79
C ILE A 53 -1.40 -1.76 10.59
N GLU A 54 -1.73 -1.74 11.86
CA GLU A 54 -1.48 -0.58 12.73
C GLU A 54 -0.01 -0.15 12.72
N GLN A 55 0.91 -1.09 12.52
CA GLN A 55 2.34 -0.80 12.40
C GLN A 55 2.62 0.12 11.22
N PHE A 56 1.93 -0.11 10.10
CA PHE A 56 2.06 0.73 8.91
C PHE A 56 1.56 2.15 9.20
N TYR A 57 0.43 2.29 9.89
CA TYR A 57 -0.11 3.60 10.23
C TYR A 57 0.87 4.39 11.09
N ARG A 58 1.46 3.75 12.08
CA ARG A 58 2.47 4.39 12.94
C ARG A 58 3.69 4.81 12.13
N ASN A 59 4.16 3.95 11.23
CA ASN A 59 5.31 4.26 10.37
C ASN A 59 5.02 5.47 9.48
N VAL A 60 3.85 5.50 8.83
CA VAL A 60 3.44 6.62 7.97
C VAL A 60 3.41 7.93 8.76
N ASP A 61 2.76 7.92 9.91
CA ASP A 61 2.59 9.13 10.72
C ASP A 61 3.91 9.61 11.32
N THR A 62 4.83 8.68 11.66
CA THR A 62 6.13 9.02 12.23
C THR A 62 7.10 9.51 11.18
N VAL A 63 7.17 8.84 10.03
CA VAL A 63 8.09 9.19 8.94
C VAL A 63 7.69 10.52 8.31
N GLY A 64 6.40 10.74 8.15
CA GLY A 64 5.87 11.97 7.55
C GLY A 64 6.05 12.02 6.04
N ALA A 65 5.72 13.17 5.46
CA ALA A 65 5.89 13.41 4.03
C ALA A 65 7.37 13.57 3.70
N GLY A 66 7.78 12.99 2.57
CA GLY A 66 9.15 13.13 2.09
C GLY A 66 9.19 13.93 0.79
N ASP A 67 10.37 14.50 0.49
CA ASP A 67 10.61 15.19 -0.77
C ASP A 67 10.78 14.16 -1.89
N ASP A 68 10.30 14.53 -3.09
CA ASP A 68 10.48 13.74 -4.31
C ASP A 68 9.85 12.33 -4.27
N PHE A 69 8.88 12.11 -3.40
CA PHE A 69 8.15 10.84 -3.37
C PHE A 69 7.41 10.62 -4.69
N LYS A 70 7.57 9.43 -5.25
CA LYS A 70 6.85 9.01 -6.45
C LYS A 70 6.30 7.61 -6.24
N ALA A 71 5.14 7.35 -6.84
CA ALA A 71 4.55 6.02 -6.80
C ALA A 71 3.92 5.67 -8.14
N ARG A 72 3.91 4.37 -8.43
CA ARG A 72 3.23 3.81 -9.59
C ARG A 72 2.32 2.69 -9.10
N ILE A 73 1.07 2.73 -9.53
CA ILE A 73 0.07 1.72 -9.22
C ILE A 73 -0.15 0.83 -10.44
N ASP A 74 0.06 -0.48 -10.27
CA ASP A 74 -0.21 -1.47 -11.29
C ASP A 74 -1.26 -2.44 -10.75
N VAL A 75 -2.45 -2.43 -11.35
CA VAL A 75 -3.48 -3.41 -11.02
C VAL A 75 -3.12 -4.71 -11.74
N MET A 76 -2.68 -5.70 -10.97
CA MET A 76 -2.11 -6.94 -11.50
C MET A 76 -3.18 -7.95 -11.92
N ALA A 77 -4.24 -8.06 -11.13
CA ALA A 77 -5.33 -9.00 -11.38
C ALA A 77 -6.59 -8.51 -10.68
N VAL A 78 -7.73 -8.70 -11.31
CA VAL A 78 -9.04 -8.38 -10.74
C VAL A 78 -9.99 -9.50 -11.09
N GLU A 79 -10.65 -10.04 -10.06
CA GLU A 79 -11.75 -10.98 -10.18
C GLU A 79 -12.99 -10.36 -9.56
N GLU A 80 -14.06 -11.12 -9.45
CA GLU A 80 -15.35 -10.61 -8.95
C GLU A 80 -15.24 -10.07 -7.52
N THR A 81 -14.46 -10.76 -6.67
CA THR A 81 -14.38 -10.42 -5.24
C THR A 81 -12.98 -10.16 -4.73
N VAL A 82 -11.95 -10.33 -5.57
CA VAL A 82 -10.55 -10.19 -5.13
C VAL A 82 -9.73 -9.48 -6.20
N ALA A 83 -8.76 -8.68 -5.74
CA ALA A 83 -7.82 -8.00 -6.63
C ALA A 83 -6.44 -7.97 -6.01
N VAL A 84 -5.42 -7.92 -6.86
CA VAL A 84 -4.02 -7.78 -6.46
C VAL A 84 -3.46 -6.53 -7.12
N VAL A 85 -2.85 -5.68 -6.32
CA VAL A 85 -2.26 -4.41 -6.79
C VAL A 85 -0.81 -4.36 -6.37
N ARG A 86 0.07 -3.97 -7.31
CA ARG A 86 1.46 -3.67 -7.01
C ARG A 86 1.63 -2.15 -6.97
N VAL A 87 2.29 -1.64 -5.94
CA VAL A 87 2.63 -0.24 -5.84
C VAL A 87 4.15 -0.13 -5.75
N LEU A 88 4.75 0.52 -6.74
CA LEU A 88 6.17 0.86 -6.69
C LEU A 88 6.29 2.23 -6.02
N GLU A 89 7.17 2.35 -5.03
CA GLU A 89 7.36 3.58 -4.29
C GLU A 89 8.82 3.96 -4.29
N GLU A 90 9.09 5.19 -4.70
CA GLU A 90 10.43 5.77 -4.66
C GLU A 90 10.47 6.88 -3.63
N LYS A 91 11.47 6.83 -2.76
CA LYS A 91 11.76 7.86 -1.75
C LYS A 91 10.64 8.09 -0.74
N TRP A 92 10.10 7.00 -0.19
CA TRP A 92 9.22 7.12 0.96
C TRP A 92 9.99 7.79 2.11
N GLY A 93 9.41 8.86 2.65
CA GLY A 93 10.09 9.66 3.66
C GLY A 93 11.36 10.33 3.14
N GLY A 94 11.48 10.46 1.81
CA GLY A 94 12.64 11.04 1.14
C GLY A 94 13.82 10.10 0.96
N ARG A 95 13.70 8.80 1.32
CA ARG A 95 14.89 7.94 1.38
C ARG A 95 14.72 6.46 1.03
N ILE A 96 13.55 5.86 1.18
CA ILE A 96 13.42 4.40 1.03
C ILE A 96 12.55 4.05 -0.15
N ASP A 97 13.01 3.09 -0.96
CA ASP A 97 12.24 2.56 -2.09
C ASP A 97 11.65 1.22 -1.70
N PHE A 98 10.37 1.06 -2.00
CA PHE A 98 9.63 -0.18 -1.73
C PHE A 98 8.85 -0.65 -2.95
N THR A 99 8.56 -1.94 -2.98
CA THR A 99 7.49 -2.51 -3.78
C THR A 99 6.49 -3.12 -2.82
N ASP A 100 5.27 -2.61 -2.81
CA ASP A 100 4.18 -3.15 -2.01
C ASP A 100 3.22 -3.95 -2.89
N PHE A 101 2.78 -5.09 -2.35
CA PHE A 101 1.70 -5.87 -2.95
C PHE A 101 0.49 -5.79 -2.02
N LEU A 102 -0.61 -5.30 -2.55
CA LEU A 102 -1.86 -5.15 -1.80
C LEU A 102 -2.84 -6.21 -2.26
N LEU A 103 -3.45 -6.90 -1.30
CA LEU A 103 -4.50 -7.87 -1.55
C LEU A 103 -5.82 -7.26 -1.14
N LEU A 104 -6.71 -7.04 -2.10
CA LEU A 104 -8.00 -6.39 -1.89
C LEU A 104 -9.13 -7.38 -2.03
N LEU A 105 -10.17 -7.20 -1.21
CA LEU A 105 -11.43 -7.91 -1.33
C LEU A 105 -12.56 -6.91 -1.50
N LYS A 106 -13.58 -7.30 -2.26
CA LYS A 106 -14.80 -6.52 -2.36
C LYS A 106 -15.72 -6.89 -1.20
N ILE A 107 -15.91 -5.94 -0.29
CA ILE A 107 -16.69 -6.14 0.94
C ILE A 107 -17.78 -5.06 0.98
N ASP A 108 -19.03 -5.49 1.04
CA ASP A 108 -20.19 -4.58 1.05
C ASP A 108 -20.13 -3.55 -0.10
N GLY A 109 -19.77 -4.03 -1.28
CA GLY A 109 -19.70 -3.21 -2.49
C GLY A 109 -18.47 -2.32 -2.60
N GLN A 110 -17.54 -2.39 -1.65
CA GLN A 110 -16.31 -1.57 -1.64
C GLN A 110 -15.06 -2.43 -1.68
N TRP A 111 -14.05 -1.96 -2.39
CA TRP A 111 -12.74 -2.60 -2.40
C TRP A 111 -11.96 -2.20 -1.14
N LYS A 112 -11.63 -3.21 -0.32
CA LYS A 112 -10.87 -3.02 0.92
C LYS A 112 -9.61 -3.87 0.88
N CYS A 113 -8.53 -3.37 1.45
CA CYS A 113 -7.28 -4.12 1.54
C CYS A 113 -7.23 -4.92 2.84
N VAL A 114 -6.96 -6.22 2.72
CA VAL A 114 -6.92 -7.13 3.87
C VAL A 114 -5.49 -7.50 4.25
N ALA A 115 -4.54 -7.32 3.34
CA ALA A 115 -3.14 -7.66 3.59
C ALA A 115 -2.24 -6.86 2.67
N LYS A 116 -1.06 -6.50 3.16
CA LYS A 116 0.02 -6.02 2.31
C LYS A 116 1.31 -6.75 2.65
N ALA A 117 2.10 -7.02 1.63
CA ALA A 117 3.45 -7.52 1.79
C ALA A 117 4.37 -6.65 0.95
N TYR A 118 5.59 -6.43 1.41
CA TYR A 118 6.47 -5.51 0.71
C TYR A 118 7.89 -6.04 0.60
N ASN A 119 8.58 -5.52 -0.41
CA ASN A 119 10.02 -5.67 -0.57
C ASN A 119 10.67 -4.32 -0.46
N GLN A 120 11.70 -4.21 0.37
CA GLN A 120 12.53 -3.02 0.43
C GLN A 120 13.55 -3.08 -0.71
N ASN A 121 13.48 -2.13 -1.63
CA ASN A 121 14.34 -2.14 -2.83
C ASN A 121 15.66 -1.42 -2.57
N SER A 122 15.61 -0.29 -1.86
CA SER A 122 16.81 0.46 -1.52
C SER A 122 16.55 1.41 -0.36
N ASN A 123 17.65 1.90 0.20
CA ASN A 123 17.63 2.99 1.16
C ASN A 123 18.65 4.00 0.67
N THR A 124 18.19 5.20 0.32
CA THR A 124 19.05 6.23 -0.28
C THR A 124 19.97 6.91 0.72
N ILE A 125 19.73 6.73 2.03
CA ILE A 125 20.65 7.21 3.06
C ILE A 125 21.76 6.19 3.22
N LYS A 126 22.99 6.62 2.97
CA LYS A 126 24.17 5.78 3.19
C LYS A 126 24.38 5.58 4.68
N ARG A 127 24.73 4.36 5.02
CA ARG A 127 25.03 3.96 6.39
C ARG A 127 26.48 3.70 6.58
#